data_2a524ce07072b73d6b852f2ed4b8f04d
#
_entry.id   2a524ce07072b73d6b852f2ed4b8f04d
#
_cell.length_a   1.000
_cell.length_b   1.000
_cell.length_c   1.000
_cell.angle_alpha   90.00
_cell.angle_beta   90.00
_cell.angle_gamma   90.00
#
_symmetry.space_group_name_H-M   'P 1'
#
loop_
_entity.id
_entity.type
_entity.pdbx_description
1 polymer ?
#
loop_
_entity_poly.entity_id
_entity_poly.type
_entity_poly.pdbx_seq_one_letter_code
_entity_poly.pdbx_strand_id
1 'polypeptide(L)'
;MILVDANILLYAEDSLSPHHQQAREWWDGQLSQGGPVCLCWTVLTAFIRIGTNHRVFEQPLSLEQALARVQSWLDQPCTRVVRPTEQHWTIFQQMLNDGQAVANLVTDAHVAALAIEHGCELASTDSDFARFPKLKWSNPLSRPT
;
A
#
# COMPACT_ATOMS: atom_id res chain seq x y z
N MET A 1 11.51 -5.16 -6.11
CA MET A 1 10.50 -5.38 -5.05
C MET A 1 9.46 -4.28 -5.09
N ILE A 2 8.27 -4.59 -4.71
CA ILE A 2 7.16 -3.64 -4.70
C ILE A 2 6.54 -3.58 -3.30
N LEU A 3 6.28 -2.35 -2.82
CA LEU A 3 5.53 -2.11 -1.59
C LEU A 3 4.13 -1.65 -2.01
N VAL A 4 3.08 -2.28 -1.48
CA VAL A 4 1.70 -2.05 -1.92
C VAL A 4 0.97 -1.20 -0.89
N ASP A 5 0.32 -0.13 -1.35
CA ASP A 5 -0.49 0.75 -0.51
C ASP A 5 -1.89 0.18 -0.28
N ALA A 6 -2.52 0.62 0.79
CA ALA A 6 -3.82 0.12 1.23
C ALA A 6 -4.94 0.32 0.21
N ASN A 7 -4.92 1.42 -0.55
CA ASN A 7 -6.00 1.71 -1.50
C ASN A 7 -6.16 0.64 -2.58
N ILE A 8 -5.06 0.08 -3.07
CA ILE A 8 -5.11 -0.99 -4.05
C ILE A 8 -5.73 -2.25 -3.44
N LEU A 9 -5.33 -2.58 -2.21
CA LEU A 9 -5.87 -3.72 -1.48
C LEU A 9 -7.36 -3.56 -1.21
N LEU A 10 -7.79 -2.35 -0.89
CA LEU A 10 -9.21 -2.03 -0.67
C LEU A 10 -10.02 -2.19 -1.97
N TYR A 11 -9.54 -1.67 -3.09
CA TYR A 11 -10.21 -1.87 -4.38
C TYR A 11 -10.30 -3.35 -4.77
N ALA A 12 -9.27 -4.12 -4.47
CA ALA A 12 -9.26 -5.55 -4.76
C ALA A 12 -10.33 -6.33 -3.98
N GLU A 13 -10.81 -5.79 -2.87
CA GLU A 13 -11.85 -6.41 -2.04
C GLU A 13 -13.24 -5.77 -2.20
N ASP A 14 -13.34 -4.61 -2.84
CA ASP A 14 -14.61 -3.88 -3.00
C ASP A 14 -15.23 -4.14 -4.36
N SER A 15 -16.13 -5.12 -4.44
CA SER A 15 -16.80 -5.51 -5.68
C SER A 15 -17.70 -4.42 -6.29
N LEU A 16 -18.03 -3.38 -5.53
CA LEU A 16 -18.81 -2.25 -6.01
C LEU A 16 -17.95 -1.16 -6.64
N SER A 17 -16.63 -1.24 -6.47
CA SER A 17 -15.73 -0.25 -7.05
C SER A 17 -15.55 -0.47 -8.56
N PRO A 18 -15.52 0.62 -9.38
CA PRO A 18 -15.17 0.50 -10.79
C PRO A 18 -13.72 0.05 -11.01
N HIS A 19 -12.88 0.13 -9.98
CA HIS A 19 -11.48 -0.32 -10.02
C HIS A 19 -11.28 -1.76 -9.55
N HIS A 20 -12.34 -2.43 -9.11
CA HIS A 20 -12.26 -3.74 -8.47
C HIS A 20 -11.55 -4.78 -9.31
N GLN A 21 -12.01 -4.99 -10.53
CA GLN A 21 -11.47 -6.06 -11.39
C GLN A 21 -10.00 -5.81 -11.71
N GLN A 22 -9.64 -4.60 -12.06
CA GLN A 22 -8.26 -4.25 -12.40
C GLN A 22 -7.32 -4.40 -11.18
N ALA A 23 -7.77 -3.94 -10.02
CA ALA A 23 -7.00 -4.08 -8.78
C ALA A 23 -6.84 -5.55 -8.40
N ARG A 24 -7.91 -6.34 -8.51
CA ARG A 24 -7.89 -7.77 -8.18
C ARG A 24 -6.94 -8.54 -9.09
N GLU A 25 -7.01 -8.31 -10.40
CA GLU A 25 -6.12 -8.96 -11.35
C GLU A 25 -4.66 -8.59 -11.12
N TRP A 26 -4.40 -7.31 -10.87
CA TRP A 26 -3.04 -6.86 -10.60
C TRP A 26 -2.48 -7.48 -9.31
N TRP A 27 -3.27 -7.45 -8.23
CA TRP A 27 -2.84 -7.97 -6.93
C TRP A 27 -2.62 -9.49 -6.98
N ASP A 28 -3.57 -10.22 -7.54
CA ASP A 28 -3.42 -11.67 -7.70
C ASP A 28 -2.21 -12.02 -8.57
N GLY A 29 -1.94 -11.23 -9.59
CA GLY A 29 -0.75 -11.37 -10.43
C GLY A 29 0.55 -11.18 -9.64
N GLN A 30 0.61 -10.17 -8.77
CA GLN A 30 1.79 -9.95 -7.93
C GLN A 30 2.04 -11.13 -6.99
N LEU A 31 1.00 -11.66 -6.38
CA LEU A 31 1.12 -12.79 -5.45
C LEU A 31 1.48 -14.10 -6.17
N SER A 32 1.10 -14.28 -7.42
CA SER A 32 1.29 -15.53 -8.16
C SER A 32 2.58 -15.57 -8.98
N GLN A 33 3.18 -14.42 -9.31
CA GLN A 33 4.38 -14.37 -10.17
C GLN A 33 5.69 -14.60 -9.42
N GLY A 34 5.63 -14.81 -8.10
CA GLY A 34 6.79 -15.23 -7.31
C GLY A 34 7.85 -14.17 -7.03
N GLY A 35 7.67 -12.94 -7.48
CA GLY A 35 8.54 -11.82 -7.12
C GLY A 35 8.26 -11.36 -5.69
N PRO A 36 9.23 -10.71 -5.01
CA PRO A 36 9.01 -10.21 -3.65
C PRO A 36 7.94 -9.12 -3.62
N VAL A 37 6.91 -9.33 -2.80
CA VAL A 37 5.86 -8.36 -2.52
C VAL A 37 6.02 -7.91 -1.08
N CYS A 38 6.13 -6.60 -0.87
CA CYS A 38 6.31 -6.02 0.45
C CYS A 38 5.02 -5.39 0.95
N LEU A 39 4.74 -5.63 2.22
CA LEU A 39 3.67 -4.99 2.98
C LEU A 39 4.28 -4.37 4.23
N CYS A 40 3.61 -3.38 4.79
CA CYS A 40 4.00 -2.81 6.08
C CYS A 40 2.80 -2.69 6.99
N TRP A 41 3.05 -2.61 8.29
CA TRP A 41 1.96 -2.58 9.28
C TRP A 41 1.09 -1.35 9.16
N THR A 42 1.63 -0.22 8.74
CA THR A 42 0.85 1.00 8.47
C THR A 42 -0.22 0.72 7.42
N VAL A 43 0.15 0.05 6.33
CA VAL A 43 -0.77 -0.32 5.25
C VAL A 43 -1.78 -1.37 5.71
N LEU A 44 -1.32 -2.41 6.38
CA LEU A 44 -2.20 -3.49 6.85
C LEU A 44 -3.22 -2.98 7.88
N THR A 45 -2.77 -2.12 8.79
CA THR A 45 -3.65 -1.48 9.77
C THR A 45 -4.70 -0.61 9.08
N ALA A 46 -4.29 0.18 8.09
CA ALA A 46 -5.21 1.01 7.31
C ALA A 46 -6.23 0.16 6.55
N PHE A 47 -5.79 -0.94 5.94
CA PHE A 47 -6.69 -1.85 5.24
C PHE A 47 -7.79 -2.38 6.18
N ILE A 48 -7.41 -2.86 7.36
CA ILE A 48 -8.39 -3.38 8.32
C ILE A 48 -9.33 -2.27 8.80
N ARG A 49 -8.77 -1.12 9.16
CA ARG A 49 -9.54 0.01 9.69
C ARG A 49 -10.55 0.55 8.69
N ILE A 50 -10.11 0.76 7.45
CA ILE A 50 -10.96 1.35 6.40
C ILE A 50 -11.90 0.28 5.83
N GLY A 51 -11.40 -0.92 5.57
CA GLY A 51 -12.19 -2.00 4.97
C GLY A 51 -13.38 -2.46 5.80
N THR A 52 -13.31 -2.30 7.12
CA THR A 52 -14.39 -2.65 8.05
C THR A 52 -15.29 -1.46 8.39
N ASN A 53 -15.07 -0.29 7.79
CA ASN A 53 -15.78 0.93 8.13
C ASN A 53 -17.04 1.09 7.29
N HIS A 54 -18.20 0.93 7.92
CA HIS A 54 -19.53 1.06 7.28
C HIS A 54 -19.81 2.50 6.78
N ARG A 55 -19.07 3.50 7.23
CA ARG A 55 -19.19 4.88 6.74
C ARG A 55 -18.46 5.09 5.42
N VAL A 56 -17.52 4.20 5.10
CA VAL A 56 -16.73 4.26 3.86
C VAL A 56 -17.33 3.34 2.80
N PHE A 57 -17.71 2.13 3.20
CA PHE A 57 -18.21 1.11 2.29
C PHE A 57 -19.69 0.77 2.58
N GLU A 58 -20.46 0.65 1.52
CA GLU A 58 -21.83 0.18 1.59
C GLU A 58 -21.91 -1.26 2.08
N GLN A 59 -20.95 -2.09 1.64
CA GLN A 59 -20.79 -3.49 2.04
C GLN A 59 -19.39 -3.70 2.63
N PRO A 60 -19.14 -3.26 3.87
CA PRO A 60 -17.82 -3.40 4.47
C PRO A 60 -17.49 -4.87 4.75
N LEU A 61 -16.19 -5.14 4.86
CA LEU A 61 -15.74 -6.44 5.36
C LEU A 61 -16.10 -6.57 6.84
N SER A 62 -16.45 -7.78 7.28
CA SER A 62 -16.46 -8.08 8.71
C SER A 62 -15.01 -8.11 9.20
N LEU A 63 -14.81 -7.98 10.51
CA LEU A 63 -13.48 -8.13 11.09
C LEU A 63 -12.86 -9.48 10.73
N GLU A 64 -13.65 -10.54 10.83
CA GLU A 64 -13.21 -11.90 10.49
C GLU A 64 -12.73 -11.98 9.04
N GLN A 65 -13.47 -11.39 8.10
CA GLN A 65 -13.09 -11.37 6.68
C GLN A 65 -11.80 -10.58 6.47
N ALA A 66 -11.68 -9.41 7.09
CA ALA A 66 -10.47 -8.58 6.96
C ALA A 66 -9.24 -9.31 7.48
N LEU A 67 -9.34 -9.96 8.64
CA LEU A 67 -8.25 -10.74 9.22
C LEU A 67 -7.87 -11.92 8.34
N ALA A 68 -8.86 -12.61 7.77
CA ALA A 68 -8.61 -13.73 6.87
C ALA A 68 -7.88 -13.29 5.60
N ARG A 69 -8.22 -12.12 5.06
CA ARG A 69 -7.53 -11.56 3.90
C ARG A 69 -6.07 -11.26 4.20
N VAL A 70 -5.81 -10.56 5.29
CA VAL A 70 -4.44 -10.23 5.70
C VAL A 70 -3.64 -11.51 5.92
N GLN A 71 -4.21 -12.49 6.63
CA GLN A 71 -3.54 -13.77 6.86
C GLN A 71 -3.17 -14.45 5.54
N SER A 72 -4.09 -14.47 4.57
CA SER A 72 -3.85 -15.10 3.28
C SER A 72 -2.67 -14.45 2.53
N TRP A 73 -2.51 -13.14 2.64
CA TRP A 73 -1.37 -12.44 2.03
C TRP A 73 -0.06 -12.75 2.74
N LEU A 74 -0.09 -12.73 4.08
CA LEU A 74 1.11 -13.02 4.90
C LEU A 74 1.59 -14.47 4.71
N ASP A 75 0.69 -15.38 4.38
CA ASP A 75 1.02 -16.79 4.15
C ASP A 75 1.64 -17.04 2.78
N GLN A 76 1.60 -16.08 1.85
CA GLN A 76 2.22 -16.24 0.54
C GLN A 76 3.74 -16.26 0.65
N PRO A 77 4.42 -17.22 -0.02
CA PRO A 77 5.89 -17.32 0.06
C PRO A 77 6.63 -16.06 -0.42
N CYS A 78 6.03 -15.30 -1.36
CA CYS A 78 6.65 -14.10 -1.92
C CYS A 78 6.48 -12.86 -1.03
N THR A 79 5.64 -12.91 0.00
CA THR A 79 5.33 -11.75 0.83
C THR A 79 6.41 -11.50 1.89
N ARG A 80 6.78 -10.23 2.03
CA ARG A 80 7.70 -9.74 3.06
C ARG A 80 7.03 -8.59 3.81
N VAL A 81 7.12 -8.60 5.14
CA VAL A 81 6.71 -7.44 5.93
C VAL A 81 7.95 -6.60 6.19
N VAL A 82 7.96 -5.39 5.67
CA VAL A 82 9.09 -4.45 5.84
C VAL A 82 8.84 -3.56 7.04
N ARG A 83 9.93 -3.27 7.76
CA ARG A 83 9.91 -2.48 9.00
C ARG A 83 10.92 -1.35 8.88
N PRO A 84 10.78 -0.30 9.71
CA PRO A 84 11.78 0.74 9.77
C PRO A 84 13.17 0.18 10.05
N THR A 85 14.16 0.64 9.28
CA THR A 85 15.57 0.33 9.49
C THR A 85 16.22 1.36 10.42
N GLU A 86 17.49 1.19 10.72
CA GLU A 86 18.26 2.17 11.48
C GLU A 86 18.34 3.53 10.79
N GLN A 87 18.15 3.56 9.48
CA GLN A 87 18.17 4.79 8.68
C GLN A 87 16.80 5.47 8.57
N HIS A 88 15.78 4.88 9.16
CA HIS A 88 14.41 5.35 8.95
C HIS A 88 14.24 6.83 9.29
N TRP A 89 14.72 7.27 10.45
CA TRP A 89 14.55 8.66 10.85
C TRP A 89 15.20 9.63 9.84
N THR A 90 16.40 9.33 9.40
CA THR A 90 17.11 10.17 8.41
C THR A 90 16.33 10.26 7.10
N ILE A 91 15.87 9.13 6.58
CA ILE A 91 15.13 9.08 5.32
C ILE A 91 13.74 9.69 5.47
N PHE A 92 13.06 9.42 6.60
CA PHE A 92 11.75 9.97 6.88
C PHE A 92 11.79 11.50 6.96
N GLN A 93 12.76 12.09 7.66
CA GLN A 93 12.96 13.54 7.69
C GLN A 93 13.15 14.10 6.27
N GLN A 94 13.94 13.41 5.45
CA GLN A 94 14.18 13.81 4.07
C GLN A 94 12.89 13.82 3.26
N MET A 95 12.05 12.79 3.42
CA MET A 95 10.74 12.74 2.75
C MET A 95 9.83 13.88 3.22
N LEU A 96 9.77 14.12 4.52
CA LEU A 96 8.97 15.21 5.08
C LEU A 96 9.39 16.57 4.50
N ASN A 97 10.69 16.82 4.43
CA ASN A 97 11.22 18.08 3.92
C ASN A 97 11.05 18.21 2.39
N ASP A 98 11.44 17.18 1.64
CA ASP A 98 11.37 17.21 0.18
C ASP A 98 9.92 17.33 -0.32
N GLY A 99 9.01 16.64 0.34
CA GLY A 99 7.59 16.65 -0.02
C GLY A 99 6.78 17.74 0.66
N GLN A 100 7.39 18.52 1.56
CA GLN A 100 6.68 19.49 2.40
C GLN A 100 5.44 18.85 3.04
N ALA A 101 5.65 17.66 3.61
CA ALA A 101 4.58 16.80 4.09
C ALA A 101 4.21 17.15 5.53
N VAL A 102 2.98 17.61 5.71
CA VAL A 102 2.38 17.92 7.01
C VAL A 102 1.02 17.24 7.11
N ALA A 103 0.49 17.17 8.32
CA ALA A 103 -0.84 16.59 8.59
C ALA A 103 -0.96 15.16 8.01
N ASN A 104 -1.95 14.89 7.21
CA ASN A 104 -2.20 13.56 6.64
C ASN A 104 -1.06 13.06 5.73
N LEU A 105 -0.25 13.97 5.20
CA LEU A 105 0.87 13.62 4.33
C LEU A 105 2.06 13.04 5.11
N VAL A 106 2.08 13.19 6.43
CA VAL A 106 3.14 12.62 7.30
C VAL A 106 3.15 11.09 7.20
N THR A 107 1.97 10.46 7.20
CA THR A 107 1.88 9.00 7.05
C THR A 107 2.37 8.57 5.65
N ASP A 108 2.06 9.34 4.61
CA ASP A 108 2.56 9.07 3.26
C ASP A 108 4.09 9.16 3.20
N ALA A 109 4.67 10.17 3.86
CA ALA A 109 6.13 10.31 3.95
C ALA A 109 6.78 9.10 4.67
N HIS A 110 6.12 8.57 5.69
CA HIS A 110 6.57 7.37 6.40
C HIS A 110 6.58 6.14 5.47
N VAL A 111 5.49 5.93 4.71
CA VAL A 111 5.41 4.83 3.76
C VAL A 111 6.45 4.99 2.65
N ALA A 112 6.62 6.22 2.13
CA ALA A 112 7.65 6.53 1.13
C ALA A 112 9.04 6.19 1.65
N ALA A 113 9.34 6.54 2.91
CA ALA A 113 10.62 6.23 3.54
C ALA A 113 10.85 4.72 3.61
N LEU A 114 9.85 3.95 4.01
CA LEU A 114 9.96 2.48 4.05
C LEU A 114 10.27 1.91 2.66
N ALA A 115 9.60 2.40 1.62
CA ALA A 115 9.88 1.95 0.26
C ALA A 115 11.33 2.21 -0.13
N ILE A 116 11.85 3.41 0.14
CA ILE A 116 13.23 3.79 -0.17
C ILE A 116 14.22 2.94 0.62
N GLU A 117 13.99 2.77 1.93
CA GLU A 117 14.88 2.01 2.82
C GLU A 117 15.07 0.56 2.34
N HIS A 118 14.02 -0.03 1.79
CA HIS A 118 14.02 -1.43 1.35
C HIS A 118 14.21 -1.61 -0.14
N GLY A 119 14.47 -0.52 -0.88
CA GLY A 119 14.68 -0.59 -2.32
C GLY A 119 13.43 -0.98 -3.10
N CYS A 120 12.25 -0.64 -2.58
CA CYS A 120 10.97 -0.97 -3.21
C CYS A 120 10.47 0.17 -4.09
N GLU A 121 9.81 -0.19 -5.18
CA GLU A 121 8.87 0.70 -5.85
C GLU A 121 7.56 0.69 -5.06
N LEU A 122 6.94 1.85 -4.87
CA LEU A 122 5.64 1.94 -4.23
C LEU A 122 4.52 1.86 -5.27
N ALA A 123 3.58 0.96 -5.06
CA ALA A 123 2.35 0.88 -5.85
C ALA A 123 1.21 1.52 -5.06
N SER A 124 0.65 2.59 -5.60
CA SER A 124 -0.46 3.31 -4.98
C SER A 124 -1.25 4.07 -6.04
N THR A 125 -2.56 4.21 -5.81
CA THR A 125 -3.41 5.06 -6.66
C THR A 125 -3.40 6.52 -6.21
N ASP A 126 -2.73 6.83 -5.10
CA ASP A 126 -2.71 8.18 -4.54
C ASP A 126 -1.62 9.03 -5.19
N SER A 127 -2.04 10.04 -5.97
CA SER A 127 -1.12 10.94 -6.66
C SER A 127 -0.31 11.84 -5.72
N ASP A 128 -0.66 11.92 -4.42
CA ASP A 128 0.13 12.66 -3.44
C ASP A 128 1.56 12.12 -3.31
N PHE A 129 1.79 10.85 -3.65
CA PHE A 129 3.14 10.28 -3.65
C PHE A 129 4.08 10.89 -4.70
N ALA A 130 3.55 11.58 -5.72
CA ALA A 130 4.36 12.28 -6.70
C ALA A 130 5.19 13.42 -6.09
N ARG A 131 4.83 13.90 -4.88
CA ARG A 131 5.57 14.94 -4.18
C ARG A 131 6.94 14.52 -3.66
N PHE A 132 7.23 13.21 -3.63
CA PHE A 132 8.48 12.68 -3.12
C PHE A 132 9.43 12.35 -4.28
N PRO A 133 10.37 13.25 -4.64
CA PRO A 133 11.15 13.10 -5.89
C PRO A 133 12.08 11.88 -5.89
N LYS A 134 12.48 11.39 -4.71
CA LYS A 134 13.37 10.24 -4.60
C LYS A 134 12.63 8.91 -4.56
N LEU A 135 11.31 8.94 -4.43
CA LEU A 135 10.47 7.75 -4.40
C LEU A 135 10.20 7.26 -5.81
N LYS A 136 10.39 5.98 -6.04
CA LYS A 136 9.86 5.31 -7.23
C LYS A 136 8.42 4.93 -6.94
N TRP A 137 7.49 5.64 -7.57
CA TRP A 137 6.07 5.42 -7.40
C TRP A 137 5.41 5.15 -8.74
N SER A 138 4.47 4.20 -8.75
CA SER A 138 3.61 3.94 -9.89
C SER A 138 2.18 3.69 -9.44
N ASN A 139 1.24 4.02 -10.31
CA ASN A 139 -0.15 3.67 -10.13
C ASN A 139 -0.47 2.52 -11.10
N PRO A 140 -0.60 1.28 -10.58
CA PRO A 140 -0.84 0.11 -11.44
C PRO A 140 -2.22 0.09 -12.08
N LEU A 141 -3.13 0.96 -11.61
CA LEU A 141 -4.50 1.06 -12.13
C LEU A 141 -4.66 2.20 -13.13
N SER A 142 -3.64 3.03 -13.35
CA SER A 142 -3.71 4.03 -14.40
C SER A 142 -3.52 3.36 -15.75
N ARG A 143 -4.41 3.70 -16.70
CA ARG A 143 -4.27 3.19 -18.05
C ARG A 143 -3.10 3.88 -18.74
N PRO A 144 -2.25 3.14 -19.47
CA PRO A 144 -1.28 3.79 -20.34
C PRO A 144 -2.03 4.63 -21.36
N THR A 145 -1.65 5.89 -21.45
CA THR A 145 -2.18 6.80 -22.47
C THR A 145 -1.43 6.63 -23.76
#